data_5724197226a075440a3d88f87f3791f5
#
_entry.id   5724197226a075440a3d88f87f3791f5
#
_cell.length_a   1.000
_cell.length_b   1.000
_cell.length_c   1.000
_cell.angle_alpha   90.00
_cell.angle_beta   90.00
_cell.angle_gamma   90.00
#
_symmetry.space_group_name_H-M   'P 1'
#
loop_
_entity.id
_entity.type
_entity.pdbx_description
1 polymer ?
#
loop_
_entity_poly.entity_id
_entity_poly.type
_entity_poly.pdbx_seq_one_letter_code
_entity_poly.pdbx_strand_id
1 'polypeptide(L)'
;LADDCLLNVRHLEGVDDIHSVVQPKRIILDRQGRLPLSAQILQQPETVMVMGPYRAELAALGVLQLEPQPLATLLAQLVQQHQIYDVLVEAGATLSTAFLQEGWVDEVISYVAPTLLGRSARAMFNAEFEQMAEQLRFKLCDVTQLGDDVRLRLIPSQETL
;
A
#
# COMPACT_ATOMS: atom_id res chain seq x y z
N LEU A 1 1.70 -11.34 1.44
CA LEU A 1 1.16 -12.71 1.64
C LEU A 1 1.65 -13.36 2.94
N ALA A 2 2.77 -12.88 3.51
CA ALA A 2 3.28 -13.46 4.76
C ALA A 2 2.33 -13.20 5.95
N ASP A 3 1.68 -12.05 5.97
CA ASP A 3 0.87 -11.58 7.10
C ASP A 3 -0.63 -11.84 6.89
N ASP A 4 -1.03 -12.27 5.70
CA ASP A 4 -2.43 -12.57 5.31
C ASP A 4 -3.44 -11.54 5.84
N CYS A 5 -3.14 -10.26 5.59
CA CYS A 5 -3.88 -9.12 6.13
C CYS A 5 -5.25 -8.95 5.45
N LEU A 6 -6.22 -8.43 6.22
CA LEU A 6 -7.56 -8.09 5.73
C LEU A 6 -7.63 -6.70 5.08
N LEU A 7 -6.79 -5.75 5.51
CA LEU A 7 -6.81 -4.34 5.11
C LEU A 7 -8.22 -3.72 5.19
N ASN A 8 -8.87 -3.90 6.30
CA ASN A 8 -10.21 -3.39 6.58
C ASN A 8 -10.23 -2.49 7.81
N VAL A 9 -11.24 -1.63 7.91
CA VAL A 9 -11.50 -0.83 9.11
C VAL A 9 -12.03 -1.77 10.19
N ARG A 10 -11.31 -1.86 11.33
CA ARG A 10 -11.65 -2.74 12.46
C ARG A 10 -12.02 -1.99 13.72
N HIS A 11 -11.43 -0.83 13.92
CA HIS A 11 -11.66 0.03 15.07
C HIS A 11 -11.76 1.47 14.58
N LEU A 12 -12.84 2.11 14.91
CA LEU A 12 -13.03 3.54 14.64
C LEU A 12 -13.62 4.18 15.89
N GLU A 13 -12.92 5.17 16.44
CA GLU A 13 -13.34 5.86 17.64
C GLU A 13 -14.70 6.56 17.42
N GLY A 14 -15.63 6.40 18.38
CA GLY A 14 -16.97 6.96 18.27
C GLY A 14 -17.95 6.23 17.36
N VAL A 15 -17.61 5.03 16.89
CA VAL A 15 -18.49 4.17 16.09
C VAL A 15 -18.82 2.90 16.86
N ASP A 16 -20.08 2.75 17.27
CA ASP A 16 -20.56 1.60 18.03
C ASP A 16 -20.74 0.34 17.15
N ASP A 17 -21.16 0.55 15.89
CA ASP A 17 -21.34 -0.55 14.91
C ASP A 17 -20.35 -0.42 13.74
N ILE A 18 -19.27 -1.17 13.80
CA ILE A 18 -18.24 -1.20 12.76
C ILE A 18 -18.77 -1.76 11.43
N HIS A 19 -19.84 -2.55 11.44
CA HIS A 19 -20.46 -3.11 10.22
C HIS A 19 -21.21 -2.03 9.41
N SER A 20 -21.55 -0.90 10.02
CA SER A 20 -22.13 0.25 9.32
C SER A 20 -21.10 1.08 8.53
N VAL A 21 -19.79 0.82 8.77
CA VAL A 21 -18.70 1.56 8.12
C VAL A 21 -18.44 1.02 6.72
N VAL A 22 -18.45 1.92 5.74
CA VAL A 22 -18.08 1.58 4.37
C VAL A 22 -16.61 1.15 4.34
N GLN A 23 -16.36 -0.08 3.93
CA GLN A 23 -15.02 -0.61 3.84
C GLN A 23 -14.25 -0.04 2.63
N PRO A 24 -12.95 0.22 2.75
CA PRO A 24 -12.15 0.69 1.63
C PRO A 24 -12.08 -0.35 0.51
N LYS A 25 -11.94 0.10 -0.72
CA LYS A 25 -11.52 -0.79 -1.82
C LYS A 25 -10.08 -1.25 -1.58
N ARG A 26 -9.81 -2.53 -1.77
CA ARG A 26 -8.50 -3.15 -1.56
C ARG A 26 -7.92 -3.54 -2.91
N ILE A 27 -6.76 -3.00 -3.23
CA ILE A 27 -6.13 -3.18 -4.54
C ILE A 27 -4.87 -4.01 -4.36
N ILE A 28 -4.80 -5.13 -5.07
CA ILE A 28 -3.68 -6.07 -5.00
C ILE A 28 -2.95 -6.08 -6.34
N LEU A 29 -1.66 -5.78 -6.33
CA LEU A 29 -0.81 -5.88 -7.51
C LEU A 29 -0.12 -7.26 -7.51
N ASP A 30 -0.71 -8.20 -8.23
CA ASP A 30 -0.28 -9.60 -8.29
C ASP A 30 0.23 -9.99 -9.68
N ARG A 31 1.38 -9.44 -10.07
CA ARG A 31 1.99 -9.68 -11.39
C ARG A 31 2.18 -11.16 -11.74
N GLN A 32 2.28 -12.02 -10.76
CA GLN A 32 2.61 -13.44 -10.95
C GLN A 32 1.41 -14.37 -10.69
N GLY A 33 0.23 -13.83 -10.37
CA GLY A 33 -0.95 -14.64 -10.09
C GLY A 33 -0.82 -15.55 -8.87
N ARG A 34 -0.07 -15.10 -7.85
CA ARG A 34 0.22 -15.89 -6.64
C ARG A 34 -0.75 -15.70 -5.49
N LEU A 35 -1.76 -14.83 -5.63
CA LEU A 35 -2.74 -14.61 -4.58
C LEU A 35 -3.48 -15.91 -4.29
N PRO A 36 -3.37 -16.48 -3.05
CA PRO A 36 -4.11 -17.67 -2.69
C PRO A 36 -5.62 -17.38 -2.65
N LEU A 37 -6.45 -18.32 -3.12
CA LEU A 37 -7.90 -18.17 -3.01
C LEU A 37 -8.41 -18.20 -1.57
N SER A 38 -7.60 -18.73 -0.65
CA SER A 38 -7.86 -18.76 0.79
C SER A 38 -7.41 -17.47 1.52
N ALA A 39 -6.83 -16.49 0.82
CA ALA A 39 -6.34 -15.26 1.46
C ALA A 39 -7.49 -14.51 2.15
N GLN A 40 -7.25 -14.06 3.38
CA GLN A 40 -8.27 -13.37 4.18
C GLN A 40 -8.80 -12.10 3.49
N ILE A 41 -7.97 -11.41 2.70
CA ILE A 41 -8.37 -10.22 1.95
C ILE A 41 -9.54 -10.50 0.98
N LEU A 42 -9.76 -11.74 0.58
CA LEU A 42 -10.85 -12.16 -0.30
C LEU A 42 -12.17 -12.48 0.43
N GLN A 43 -12.26 -12.30 1.75
CA GLN A 43 -13.51 -12.54 2.51
C GLN A 43 -14.66 -11.60 2.08
N GLN A 44 -14.35 -10.44 1.49
CA GLN A 44 -15.31 -9.51 0.90
C GLN A 44 -14.87 -9.20 -0.54
N PRO A 45 -15.02 -10.14 -1.47
CA PRO A 45 -14.41 -10.07 -2.80
C PRO A 45 -14.92 -8.89 -3.64
N GLU A 46 -16.15 -8.41 -3.41
CA GLU A 46 -16.76 -7.26 -4.07
C GLU A 46 -16.05 -5.92 -3.77
N THR A 47 -15.24 -5.89 -2.71
CA THR A 47 -14.40 -4.73 -2.37
C THR A 47 -12.96 -4.86 -2.88
N VAL A 48 -12.61 -5.98 -3.53
CA VAL A 48 -11.25 -6.29 -3.95
C VAL A 48 -11.07 -6.10 -5.44
N MET A 49 -9.97 -5.48 -5.82
CA MET A 49 -9.45 -5.39 -7.19
C MET A 49 -8.10 -6.09 -7.26
N VAL A 50 -7.88 -6.88 -8.28
CA VAL A 50 -6.58 -7.55 -8.50
C VAL A 50 -6.04 -7.15 -9.87
N MET A 51 -4.89 -6.48 -9.89
CA MET A 51 -4.15 -6.23 -11.12
C MET A 51 -3.11 -7.33 -11.34
N GLY A 52 -3.32 -8.13 -12.37
CA GLY A 52 -2.47 -9.28 -12.68
C GLY A 52 -3.00 -10.13 -13.82
N PRO A 53 -2.41 -11.32 -14.06
CA PRO A 53 -2.96 -12.25 -15.04
C PRO A 53 -4.38 -12.65 -14.66
N TYR A 54 -5.24 -12.76 -15.67
CA TYR A 54 -6.63 -13.17 -15.46
C TYR A 54 -6.72 -14.57 -14.85
N ARG A 55 -7.58 -14.69 -13.83
CA ARG A 55 -7.84 -15.97 -13.14
C ARG A 55 -9.34 -16.17 -12.99
N ALA A 56 -9.85 -17.24 -13.62
CA ALA A 56 -11.28 -17.57 -13.62
C ALA A 56 -11.83 -17.78 -12.20
N GLU A 57 -11.01 -18.32 -11.29
CA GLU A 57 -11.39 -18.56 -9.90
C GLU A 57 -11.64 -17.26 -9.14
N LEU A 58 -10.85 -16.20 -9.39
CA LEU A 58 -11.07 -14.88 -8.80
C LEU A 58 -12.34 -14.23 -9.37
N ALA A 59 -12.58 -14.41 -10.68
CA ALA A 59 -13.82 -13.93 -11.30
C ALA A 59 -15.05 -14.62 -10.72
N ALA A 60 -14.99 -15.93 -10.47
CA ALA A 60 -16.05 -16.69 -9.83
C ALA A 60 -16.38 -16.23 -8.40
N LEU A 61 -15.41 -15.66 -7.69
CA LEU A 61 -15.60 -15.02 -6.37
C LEU A 61 -16.19 -13.61 -6.47
N GLY A 62 -16.28 -13.01 -7.67
CA GLY A 62 -16.75 -11.63 -7.85
C GLY A 62 -15.65 -10.57 -7.70
N VAL A 63 -14.37 -10.98 -7.72
CA VAL A 63 -13.22 -10.06 -7.67
C VAL A 63 -13.08 -9.33 -9.01
N LEU A 64 -12.98 -8.01 -8.96
CA LEU A 64 -12.66 -7.22 -10.15
C LEU A 64 -11.20 -7.42 -10.54
N GLN A 65 -10.95 -7.84 -11.77
CA GLN A 65 -9.60 -8.04 -12.28
C GLN A 65 -9.23 -6.95 -13.29
N LEU A 66 -8.02 -6.40 -13.12
CA LEU A 66 -7.43 -5.38 -13.98
C LEU A 66 -6.23 -5.97 -14.71
N GLU A 67 -6.09 -5.63 -15.99
CA GLU A 67 -4.93 -6.01 -16.77
C GLU A 67 -3.63 -5.40 -16.20
N PRO A 68 -2.49 -6.10 -16.29
CA PRO A 68 -1.20 -5.56 -15.90
C PRO A 68 -0.86 -4.29 -16.69
N GLN A 69 -0.55 -3.21 -15.98
CA GLN A 69 -0.27 -1.91 -16.58
C GLN A 69 0.71 -1.09 -15.70
N PRO A 70 1.30 0.00 -16.22
CA PRO A 70 2.13 0.92 -15.43
C PRO A 70 1.34 1.58 -14.28
N LEU A 71 2.02 1.98 -13.20
CA LEU A 71 1.39 2.63 -12.04
C LEU A 71 0.62 3.89 -12.44
N ALA A 72 1.19 4.74 -13.28
CA ALA A 72 0.51 5.95 -13.78
C ALA A 72 -0.84 5.64 -14.43
N THR A 73 -0.90 4.58 -15.27
CA THR A 73 -2.13 4.16 -15.94
C THR A 73 -3.14 3.59 -14.93
N LEU A 74 -2.67 2.78 -13.99
CA LEU A 74 -3.51 2.26 -12.92
C LEU A 74 -4.13 3.39 -12.11
N LEU A 75 -3.33 4.35 -11.63
CA LEU A 75 -3.82 5.48 -10.83
C LEU A 75 -4.84 6.32 -11.60
N ALA A 76 -4.59 6.61 -12.88
CA ALA A 76 -5.56 7.30 -13.74
C ALA A 76 -6.88 6.51 -13.88
N GLN A 77 -6.80 5.19 -14.05
CA GLN A 77 -7.97 4.31 -14.13
C GLN A 77 -8.76 4.30 -12.81
N LEU A 78 -8.07 4.25 -11.66
CA LEU A 78 -8.70 4.30 -10.34
C LEU A 78 -9.53 5.57 -10.16
N VAL A 79 -9.01 6.72 -10.58
CA VAL A 79 -9.75 8.00 -10.55
C VAL A 79 -10.92 7.98 -11.52
N GLN A 80 -10.68 7.69 -12.80
CA GLN A 80 -11.65 7.89 -13.87
C GLN A 80 -12.79 6.89 -13.86
N GLN A 81 -12.51 5.62 -13.52
CA GLN A 81 -13.49 4.53 -13.62
C GLN A 81 -14.02 4.09 -12.27
N HIS A 82 -13.26 4.29 -11.20
CA HIS A 82 -13.61 3.79 -9.86
C HIS A 82 -13.81 4.88 -8.82
N GLN A 83 -13.58 6.16 -9.16
CA GLN A 83 -13.73 7.32 -8.27
C GLN A 83 -12.90 7.20 -6.99
N ILE A 84 -11.71 6.58 -7.10
CA ILE A 84 -10.76 6.44 -6.00
C ILE A 84 -9.73 7.57 -6.15
N TYR A 85 -9.73 8.52 -5.23
CA TYR A 85 -8.89 9.72 -5.26
C TYR A 85 -7.71 9.65 -4.30
N ASP A 86 -7.85 8.84 -3.23
CA ASP A 86 -6.83 8.63 -2.22
C ASP A 86 -6.45 7.15 -2.16
N VAL A 87 -5.16 6.86 -2.10
CA VAL A 87 -4.63 5.50 -2.02
C VAL A 87 -3.65 5.40 -0.87
N LEU A 88 -3.94 4.53 0.10
CA LEU A 88 -2.98 4.13 1.13
C LEU A 88 -2.17 2.94 0.62
N VAL A 89 -0.86 3.12 0.51
CA VAL A 89 0.06 2.07 0.03
C VAL A 89 0.65 1.33 1.23
N GLU A 90 0.14 0.13 1.51
CA GLU A 90 0.68 -0.81 2.51
C GLU A 90 1.35 -1.98 1.80
N ALA A 91 2.51 -1.75 1.23
CA ALA A 91 3.18 -2.69 0.34
C ALA A 91 4.58 -3.07 0.83
N GLY A 92 5.16 -4.10 0.21
CA GLY A 92 6.57 -4.44 0.42
C GLY A 92 7.51 -3.46 -0.28
N ALA A 93 8.79 -3.55 0.05
CA ALA A 93 9.85 -2.62 -0.37
C ALA A 93 9.85 -2.29 -1.87
N THR A 94 9.64 -3.27 -2.73
CA THR A 94 9.68 -3.09 -4.19
C THR A 94 8.58 -2.16 -4.70
N LEU A 95 7.34 -2.36 -4.27
CA LEU A 95 6.22 -1.54 -4.72
C LEU A 95 6.28 -0.15 -4.08
N SER A 96 6.61 -0.06 -2.78
CA SER A 96 6.78 1.23 -2.09
C SER A 96 7.89 2.06 -2.75
N THR A 97 8.99 1.43 -3.15
CA THR A 97 10.07 2.11 -3.88
C THR A 97 9.60 2.61 -5.25
N ALA A 98 8.84 1.81 -6.00
CA ALA A 98 8.33 2.21 -7.32
C ALA A 98 7.42 3.46 -7.21
N PHE A 99 6.51 3.49 -6.24
CA PHE A 99 5.67 4.68 -6.00
C PHE A 99 6.51 5.94 -5.70
N LEU A 100 7.56 5.79 -4.87
CA LEU A 100 8.45 6.91 -4.54
C LEU A 100 9.26 7.38 -5.75
N GLN A 101 9.86 6.46 -6.50
CA GLN A 101 10.71 6.80 -7.65
C GLN A 101 9.92 7.40 -8.82
N GLU A 102 8.66 7.00 -8.98
CA GLU A 102 7.78 7.57 -10.01
C GLU A 102 7.07 8.87 -9.55
N GLY A 103 7.34 9.36 -8.32
CA GLY A 103 6.78 10.61 -7.81
C GLY A 103 5.29 10.57 -7.45
N TRP A 104 4.74 9.38 -7.17
CA TRP A 104 3.32 9.19 -6.85
C TRP A 104 3.03 9.19 -5.34
N VAL A 105 3.94 9.69 -4.52
CA VAL A 105 3.80 9.71 -3.06
C VAL A 105 3.69 11.15 -2.57
N ASP A 106 2.56 11.51 -1.98
CA ASP A 106 2.35 12.81 -1.34
C ASP A 106 2.88 12.80 0.10
N GLU A 107 2.79 11.67 0.79
CA GLU A 107 3.16 11.54 2.19
C GLU A 107 3.66 10.13 2.53
N VAL A 108 4.67 10.05 3.39
CA VAL A 108 5.13 8.80 4.01
C VAL A 108 4.88 8.87 5.51
N ILE A 109 4.16 7.88 6.03
CA ILE A 109 3.98 7.66 7.47
C ILE A 109 4.84 6.45 7.86
N SER A 110 5.85 6.68 8.70
CA SER A 110 6.75 5.64 9.17
C SER A 110 6.59 5.43 10.67
N TYR A 111 6.37 4.19 11.08
CA TYR A 111 6.35 3.77 12.48
C TYR A 111 7.68 3.10 12.80
N VAL A 112 8.36 3.57 13.83
CA VAL A 112 9.66 3.09 14.25
C VAL A 112 9.56 2.54 15.67
N ALA A 113 9.66 1.23 15.81
CA ALA A 113 9.75 0.57 17.11
C ALA A 113 11.17 0.66 17.67
N PRO A 114 11.36 0.71 19.00
CA PRO A 114 12.69 0.71 19.65
C PRO A 114 13.30 -0.71 19.65
N THR A 115 13.38 -1.31 18.46
CA THR A 115 13.81 -2.69 18.28
C THR A 115 14.86 -2.78 17.15
N LEU A 116 15.93 -3.50 17.38
CA LEU A 116 16.93 -3.79 16.36
C LEU A 116 16.61 -5.12 15.70
N LEU A 117 16.25 -5.06 14.41
CA LEU A 117 16.08 -6.24 13.58
C LEU A 117 17.44 -6.59 12.93
N GLY A 118 17.78 -7.85 12.91
CA GLY A 118 19.04 -8.30 12.33
C GLY A 118 19.11 -8.11 10.80
N ARG A 119 20.27 -8.43 10.21
CA ARG A 119 20.58 -8.29 8.79
C ARG A 119 19.56 -9.00 7.84
N SER A 120 18.87 -10.01 8.32
CA SER A 120 17.85 -10.75 7.56
C SER A 120 16.46 -10.09 7.58
N ALA A 121 16.30 -8.94 8.24
CA ALA A 121 15.05 -8.18 8.24
C ALA A 121 14.69 -7.69 6.84
N ARG A 122 13.40 -7.53 6.58
CA ARG A 122 12.92 -6.94 5.34
C ARG A 122 13.14 -5.43 5.36
N ALA A 123 13.71 -4.91 4.28
CA ALA A 123 13.86 -3.47 4.12
C ALA A 123 12.49 -2.79 3.92
N MET A 124 12.35 -1.56 4.39
CA MET A 124 11.19 -0.71 4.11
C MET A 124 11.15 -0.31 2.62
N PHE A 125 12.32 -0.01 2.05
CA PHE A 125 12.53 0.34 0.65
C PHE A 125 13.73 -0.43 0.10
N ASN A 126 13.76 -0.66 -1.21
CA ASN A 126 14.86 -1.32 -1.91
C ASN A 126 15.41 -0.45 -3.06
N ALA A 127 15.33 0.87 -2.91
CA ALA A 127 16.00 1.79 -3.83
C ALA A 127 17.52 1.65 -3.70
N GLU A 128 18.20 1.59 -4.84
CA GLU A 128 19.65 1.64 -4.95
C GLU A 128 20.04 2.99 -5.52
N PHE A 129 20.96 3.69 -4.85
CA PHE A 129 21.48 4.98 -5.29
C PHE A 129 22.99 4.85 -5.45
N GLU A 130 23.52 5.19 -6.61
CA GLU A 130 24.96 5.17 -6.86
C GLU A 130 25.65 6.40 -6.28
N GLN A 131 24.93 7.52 -6.19
CA GLN A 131 25.45 8.79 -5.71
C GLN A 131 24.55 9.41 -4.64
N MET A 132 25.14 10.14 -3.71
CA MET A 132 24.42 10.87 -2.67
C MET A 132 23.42 11.91 -3.24
N ALA A 133 23.65 12.39 -4.45
CA ALA A 133 22.74 13.33 -5.11
C ALA A 133 21.41 12.69 -5.55
N GLU A 134 21.38 11.38 -5.71
CA GLU A 134 20.18 10.63 -6.15
C GLU A 134 19.25 10.26 -4.99
N GLN A 135 19.67 10.54 -3.75
CA GLN A 135 18.86 10.21 -2.57
C GLN A 135 17.51 10.90 -2.59
N LEU A 136 16.47 10.18 -2.22
CA LEU A 136 15.15 10.78 -2.00
C LEU A 136 15.16 11.54 -0.67
N ARG A 137 14.86 12.81 -0.71
CA ARG A 137 14.80 13.69 0.47
C ARG A 137 13.37 13.93 0.89
N PHE A 138 13.17 14.02 2.20
CA PHE A 138 11.88 14.30 2.81
C PHE A 138 11.99 15.46 3.79
N LYS A 139 10.91 16.23 3.87
CA LYS A 139 10.68 17.16 4.95
C LYS A 139 9.97 16.43 6.09
N LEU A 140 10.54 16.46 7.28
CA LEU A 140 9.88 15.97 8.49
C LEU A 140 8.80 16.99 8.91
N CYS A 141 7.53 16.55 8.92
CA CYS A 141 6.38 17.40 9.24
C CYS A 141 5.84 17.16 10.62
N ASP A 142 5.91 15.94 11.15
CA ASP A 142 5.45 15.60 12.47
C ASP A 142 6.24 14.42 13.04
N VAL A 143 6.40 14.44 14.38
CA VAL A 143 6.95 13.35 15.18
C VAL A 143 6.05 13.13 16.36
N THR A 144 5.42 11.98 16.44
CA THR A 144 4.50 11.65 17.54
C THR A 144 4.95 10.37 18.22
N GLN A 145 5.08 10.38 19.54
CA GLN A 145 5.30 9.18 20.34
C GLN A 145 3.96 8.44 20.56
N LEU A 146 3.93 7.15 20.28
CA LEU A 146 2.79 6.25 20.43
C LEU A 146 3.18 5.05 21.31
N GLY A 147 3.02 5.18 22.60
CA GLY A 147 3.59 4.22 23.55
C GLY A 147 5.11 4.25 23.47
N ASP A 148 5.74 3.10 23.16
CA ASP A 148 7.16 2.98 22.97
C ASP A 148 7.61 3.28 21.52
N ASP A 149 6.67 3.32 20.57
CA ASP A 149 6.96 3.58 19.15
C ASP A 149 6.96 5.07 18.82
N VAL A 150 7.59 5.42 17.71
CA VAL A 150 7.58 6.77 17.15
C VAL A 150 6.96 6.74 15.75
N ARG A 151 5.94 7.58 15.53
CA ARG A 151 5.39 7.86 14.20
C ARG A 151 6.08 9.09 13.61
N LEU A 152 6.63 8.95 12.41
CA LEU A 152 7.17 10.04 11.61
C LEU A 152 6.22 10.33 10.44
N ARG A 153 5.92 11.60 10.22
CA ARG A 153 5.18 12.07 9.04
C ARG A 153 6.13 12.87 8.16
N LEU A 154 6.32 12.39 6.92
CA LEU A 154 7.32 12.86 5.99
C LEU A 154 6.66 13.24 4.67
N ILE A 155 7.07 14.35 4.07
CA ILE A 155 6.62 14.78 2.72
C ILE A 155 7.84 14.79 1.79
N PRO A 156 7.77 14.18 0.59
CA PRO A 156 8.86 14.25 -0.38
C PRO A 156 9.25 15.70 -0.68
N SER A 157 10.55 16.00 -0.71
CA SER A 157 11.04 17.33 -1.05
C SER A 157 10.99 17.52 -2.57
N GLN A 158 10.45 18.65 -3.03
CA GLN A 158 10.30 18.96 -4.47
C GLN A 158 11.63 19.06 -5.24
N GLU A 159 12.76 19.14 -4.54
CA GLU A 159 14.10 19.19 -5.15
C GLU A 159 14.59 17.82 -5.64
N THR A 160 13.78 16.75 -5.50
CA THR A 160 14.21 15.37 -5.74
C THR A 160 13.50 14.71 -6.94
N LEU A 161 12.63 15.42 -7.66
CA LEU A 161 11.89 14.91 -8.83
C LEU A 161 12.34 15.60 -10.11
#